data_2f8638868da549e8375e517a31d2c73b
#
_entry.id   2f8638868da549e8375e517a31d2c73b
#
_cell.length_a   1.000
_cell.length_b   1.000
_cell.length_c   1.000
_cell.angle_alpha   90.00
_cell.angle_beta   90.00
_cell.angle_gamma   90.00
#
_symmetry.space_group_name_H-M   'P 1'
#
loop_
_entity.id
_entity.type
_entity.pdbx_description
1 polymer ?
#
loop_
_entity_poly.entity_id
_entity_poly.type
_entity_poly.pdbx_seq_one_letter_code
_entity_poly.pdbx_strand_id
1 'polypeptide(L)'
;NAAYKIIDAKRATYYGMMIAEGVIAMIWAAAGLTIYNLFPELMSGKPAVALKAATAHFLGNSVGVITVLSVVILAITSGDTALRSLRLTLAEYTKISQRTLVNRILTSLLPLALVAGLLWWSNQDAASFECLWKYFAWGNQILSATTLMACTVWLMRQKMLYWVTLLPGIFMTFIVTTFILWSDISHPGCPYGFNLPIQTAYTIAAAITLGCTIWVWCIGRKNANLEG
;
A
#
# COMPACT_ATOMS: atom_id res chain seq x y z
N ASN A 1 33.57 -14.44 0.67
CA ASN A 1 32.63 -15.17 1.53
C ASN A 1 31.65 -14.29 2.35
N ALA A 2 32.07 -13.14 2.88
CA ALA A 2 31.16 -12.26 3.63
C ALA A 2 30.12 -11.58 2.70
N ALA A 3 30.54 -11.10 1.53
CA ALA A 3 29.63 -10.48 0.56
C ALA A 3 28.58 -11.49 0.05
N TYR A 4 28.96 -12.75 -0.17
CA TYR A 4 28.03 -13.80 -0.57
C TYR A 4 26.97 -14.07 0.50
N LYS A 5 27.39 -14.17 1.78
CA LYS A 5 26.47 -14.35 2.91
C LYS A 5 25.49 -13.19 3.08
N ILE A 6 25.92 -11.96 2.81
CA ILE A 6 25.05 -10.78 2.84
C ILE A 6 24.03 -10.78 1.71
N ILE A 7 24.41 -11.24 0.51
CA ILE A 7 23.50 -11.35 -0.64
C ILE A 7 22.46 -12.44 -0.37
N ASP A 8 22.85 -13.59 0.15
CA ASP A 8 21.93 -14.69 0.47
C ASP A 8 20.98 -14.31 1.62
N ALA A 9 21.47 -13.63 2.66
CA ALA A 9 20.64 -13.13 3.74
C ALA A 9 19.61 -12.10 3.23
N LYS A 10 20.00 -11.19 2.32
CA LYS A 10 19.08 -10.25 1.69
C LYS A 10 18.03 -10.97 0.86
N ARG A 11 18.41 -11.94 0.04
CA ARG A 11 17.46 -12.73 -0.77
C ARG A 11 16.46 -13.48 0.12
N ALA A 12 16.92 -14.17 1.15
CA ALA A 12 16.04 -14.87 2.08
C ALA A 12 15.08 -13.92 2.80
N THR A 13 15.56 -12.74 3.22
CA THR A 13 14.74 -11.73 3.89
C THR A 13 13.70 -11.15 2.94
N TYR A 14 14.09 -10.69 1.75
CA TYR A 14 13.12 -10.05 0.84
C TYR A 14 12.15 -11.06 0.24
N TYR A 15 12.60 -12.15 -0.36
CA TYR A 15 11.70 -13.11 -1.01
C TYR A 15 10.95 -13.98 0.00
N GLY A 16 11.61 -14.47 1.03
CA GLY A 16 10.98 -15.30 2.05
C GLY A 16 9.92 -14.54 2.83
N MET A 17 10.21 -13.31 3.25
CA MET A 17 9.26 -12.49 4.00
C MET A 17 8.09 -12.01 3.13
N MET A 18 8.32 -11.67 1.85
CA MET A 18 7.23 -11.31 0.93
C MET A 18 6.24 -12.46 0.74
N ILE A 19 6.73 -13.69 0.57
CA ILE A 19 5.87 -14.86 0.42
C ILE A 19 5.12 -15.14 1.72
N ALA A 20 5.81 -15.10 2.86
CA ALA A 20 5.20 -15.31 4.17
C ALA A 20 4.12 -14.26 4.46
N GLU A 21 4.38 -12.99 4.16
CA GLU A 21 3.42 -11.90 4.31
C GLU A 21 2.19 -12.11 3.43
N GLY A 22 2.38 -12.49 2.17
CA GLY A 22 1.27 -12.81 1.25
C GLY A 22 0.41 -13.97 1.73
N VAL A 23 1.02 -15.05 2.23
CA VAL A 23 0.29 -16.19 2.81
C VAL A 23 -0.48 -15.79 4.06
N ILE A 24 0.14 -15.02 4.97
CA ILE A 24 -0.53 -14.52 6.18
C ILE A 24 -1.69 -13.60 5.81
N ALA A 25 -1.53 -12.72 4.83
CA ALA A 25 -2.61 -11.86 4.36
C ALA A 25 -3.81 -12.66 3.80
N MET A 26 -3.55 -13.75 3.05
CA MET A 26 -4.62 -14.66 2.58
C MET A 26 -5.32 -15.37 3.73
N ILE A 27 -4.58 -15.81 4.76
CA ILE A 27 -5.17 -16.42 5.97
C ILE A 27 -6.09 -15.41 6.68
N TRP A 28 -5.66 -14.16 6.84
CA TRP A 28 -6.48 -13.09 7.42
C TRP A 28 -7.72 -12.79 6.60
N ALA A 29 -7.61 -12.76 5.27
CA ALA A 29 -8.76 -12.56 4.39
C ALA A 29 -9.78 -13.71 4.53
N ALA A 30 -9.32 -14.96 4.56
CA ALA A 30 -10.17 -16.13 4.78
C ALA A 30 -10.86 -16.10 6.15
N ALA A 31 -10.12 -15.74 7.20
CA ALA A 31 -10.66 -15.57 8.55
C ALA A 31 -11.75 -14.46 8.60
N GLY A 32 -11.49 -13.32 7.94
CA GLY A 32 -12.46 -12.24 7.83
C GLY A 32 -13.75 -12.65 7.11
N LEU A 33 -13.64 -13.38 5.99
CA LEU A 33 -14.79 -13.92 5.26
C LEU A 33 -15.60 -14.91 6.11
N THR A 34 -14.92 -15.74 6.89
CA THR A 34 -15.59 -16.70 7.78
C THR A 34 -16.38 -15.98 8.88
N ILE A 35 -15.78 -14.97 9.51
CA ILE A 35 -16.46 -14.15 10.54
C ILE A 35 -17.62 -13.37 9.94
N TYR A 36 -17.47 -12.84 8.72
CA TYR A 36 -18.58 -12.19 8.01
C TYR A 36 -19.79 -13.12 7.83
N ASN A 37 -19.57 -14.38 7.50
CA ASN A 37 -20.63 -15.35 7.31
C ASN A 37 -21.26 -15.83 8.63
N LEU A 38 -20.46 -15.95 9.70
CA LEU A 38 -20.92 -16.44 11.01
C LEU A 38 -21.56 -15.34 11.87
N PHE A 39 -21.04 -14.12 11.81
CA PHE A 39 -21.41 -13.00 12.66
C PHE A 39 -21.47 -11.70 11.85
N PRO A 40 -22.43 -11.56 10.90
CA PRO A 40 -22.52 -10.40 10.02
C PRO A 40 -22.69 -9.07 10.78
N GLU A 41 -23.30 -9.10 11.96
CA GLU A 41 -23.49 -7.94 12.83
C GLU A 41 -22.18 -7.32 13.33
N LEU A 42 -21.11 -8.10 13.45
CA LEU A 42 -19.79 -7.60 13.87
C LEU A 42 -19.11 -6.74 12.79
N MET A 43 -19.54 -6.87 11.55
CA MET A 43 -18.93 -6.14 10.42
C MET A 43 -19.44 -4.70 10.29
N SER A 44 -20.57 -4.37 10.89
CA SER A 44 -21.07 -3.00 11.00
C SER A 44 -20.38 -2.18 12.09
N GLY A 45 -19.56 -2.84 12.92
CA GLY A 45 -18.84 -2.25 14.03
C GLY A 45 -17.40 -1.80 13.69
N LYS A 46 -16.65 -1.45 14.73
CA LYS A 46 -15.24 -1.08 14.59
C LYS A 46 -14.40 -2.31 14.18
N PRO A 47 -13.45 -2.17 13.23
CA PRO A 47 -12.60 -3.28 12.77
C PRO A 47 -11.86 -4.04 13.89
N ALA A 48 -11.52 -3.33 14.97
CA ALA A 48 -10.89 -3.95 16.15
C ALA A 48 -11.80 -4.98 16.84
N VAL A 49 -13.12 -4.82 16.78
CA VAL A 49 -14.08 -5.77 17.35
C VAL A 49 -14.12 -7.03 16.49
N ALA A 50 -14.19 -6.89 15.17
CA ALA A 50 -14.13 -8.00 14.24
C ALA A 50 -12.81 -8.79 14.37
N LEU A 51 -11.67 -8.10 14.49
CA LEU A 51 -10.37 -8.71 14.72
C LEU A 51 -10.34 -9.52 16.02
N LYS A 52 -10.83 -8.95 17.12
CA LYS A 52 -10.93 -9.64 18.42
C LYS A 52 -11.82 -10.87 18.33
N ALA A 53 -13.00 -10.77 17.68
CA ALA A 53 -13.90 -11.88 17.50
C ALA A 53 -13.29 -13.00 16.65
N ALA A 54 -12.63 -12.66 15.54
CA ALA A 54 -11.94 -13.61 14.69
C ALA A 54 -10.83 -14.35 15.46
N THR A 55 -9.97 -13.64 16.16
CA THR A 55 -8.88 -14.26 16.92
C THR A 55 -9.38 -15.12 18.08
N ALA A 56 -10.43 -14.69 18.79
CA ALA A 56 -11.03 -15.48 19.86
C ALA A 56 -11.72 -16.74 19.34
N HIS A 57 -12.39 -16.65 18.19
CA HIS A 57 -13.09 -17.78 17.57
C HIS A 57 -12.12 -18.87 17.09
N PHE A 58 -11.06 -18.49 16.36
CA PHE A 58 -10.13 -19.45 15.77
C PHE A 58 -9.02 -19.93 16.71
N LEU A 59 -8.54 -19.08 17.61
CA LEU A 59 -7.35 -19.31 18.42
C LEU A 59 -7.66 -19.42 19.92
N GLY A 60 -8.89 -19.18 20.32
CA GLY A 60 -9.28 -19.10 21.73
C GLY A 60 -8.80 -17.80 22.40
N ASN A 61 -9.31 -17.55 23.62
CA ASN A 61 -9.12 -16.27 24.28
C ASN A 61 -7.65 -15.95 24.59
N SER A 62 -6.87 -16.93 25.08
CA SER A 62 -5.48 -16.69 25.51
C SER A 62 -4.55 -16.39 24.32
N VAL A 63 -4.59 -17.22 23.28
CA VAL A 63 -3.78 -17.02 22.06
C VAL A 63 -4.29 -15.83 21.27
N GLY A 64 -5.61 -15.60 21.28
CA GLY A 64 -6.24 -14.43 20.65
C GLY A 64 -5.70 -13.10 21.20
N VAL A 65 -5.51 -12.98 22.50
CA VAL A 65 -4.91 -11.76 23.11
C VAL A 65 -3.48 -11.55 22.62
N ILE A 66 -2.65 -12.60 22.58
CA ILE A 66 -1.27 -12.52 22.08
C ILE A 66 -1.25 -12.09 20.61
N THR A 67 -2.17 -12.65 19.80
CA THR A 67 -2.29 -12.30 18.38
C THR A 67 -2.67 -10.83 18.19
N VAL A 68 -3.64 -10.32 18.95
CA VAL A 68 -4.01 -8.90 18.90
C VAL A 68 -2.84 -8.00 19.30
N LEU A 69 -2.10 -8.35 20.35
CA LEU A 69 -0.90 -7.61 20.75
C LEU A 69 0.16 -7.61 19.65
N SER A 70 0.36 -8.74 18.96
CA SER A 70 1.29 -8.85 17.83
C SER A 70 0.88 -7.93 16.67
N VAL A 71 -0.42 -7.84 16.35
CA VAL A 71 -0.93 -6.92 15.33
C VAL A 71 -0.69 -5.47 15.72
N VAL A 72 -0.88 -5.10 16.99
CA VAL A 72 -0.61 -3.74 17.48
C VAL A 72 0.89 -3.40 17.35
N ILE A 73 1.78 -4.30 17.75
CA ILE A 73 3.23 -4.13 17.61
C ILE A 73 3.63 -3.97 16.14
N LEU A 74 3.06 -4.81 15.26
CA LEU A 74 3.30 -4.72 13.81
C LEU A 74 2.89 -3.35 13.25
N ALA A 75 1.72 -2.85 13.65
CA ALA A 75 1.25 -1.53 13.21
C ALA A 75 2.19 -0.40 13.68
N ILE A 76 2.69 -0.46 14.92
CA ILE A 76 3.63 0.53 15.47
C ILE A 76 4.95 0.50 14.71
N THR A 77 5.52 -0.67 14.47
CA THR A 77 6.81 -0.81 13.75
C THR A 77 6.71 -0.38 12.28
N SER A 78 5.60 -0.71 11.62
CA SER A 78 5.33 -0.28 10.24
C SER A 78 5.13 1.24 10.17
N GLY A 79 4.41 1.83 11.12
CA GLY A 79 4.21 3.28 11.23
C GLY A 79 5.53 4.04 11.45
N ASP A 80 6.41 3.56 12.34
CA ASP A 80 7.74 4.17 12.54
C ASP A 80 8.56 4.15 11.25
N THR A 81 8.55 3.03 10.54
CA THR A 81 9.29 2.89 9.28
C THR A 81 8.74 3.81 8.20
N ALA A 82 7.43 3.91 8.06
CA ALA A 82 6.76 4.79 7.08
C ALA A 82 7.04 6.27 7.38
N LEU A 83 6.91 6.70 8.63
CA LEU A 83 7.21 8.07 9.06
C LEU A 83 8.69 8.42 8.88
N ARG A 84 9.59 7.48 9.11
CA ARG A 84 11.02 7.64 8.87
C ARG A 84 11.31 7.82 7.38
N SER A 85 10.72 6.99 6.53
CA SER A 85 10.86 7.07 5.08
C SER A 85 10.35 8.43 4.56
N LEU A 86 9.15 8.84 4.97
CA LEU A 86 8.56 10.11 4.59
C LEU A 86 9.42 11.30 5.04
N ARG A 87 9.95 11.27 6.28
CA ARG A 87 10.86 12.29 6.78
C ARG A 87 12.13 12.39 5.93
N LEU A 88 12.75 11.26 5.56
CA LEU A 88 13.97 11.24 4.76
C LEU A 88 13.71 11.77 3.35
N THR A 89 12.62 11.37 2.72
CA THR A 89 12.20 11.88 1.40
C THR A 89 11.95 13.40 1.45
N LEU A 90 11.25 13.87 2.48
CA LEU A 90 11.00 15.29 2.67
C LEU A 90 12.30 16.08 2.90
N ALA A 91 13.22 15.53 3.69
CA ALA A 91 14.53 16.13 3.95
C ALA A 91 15.41 16.21 2.69
N GLU A 92 15.36 15.19 1.84
CA GLU A 92 16.05 15.17 0.55
C GLU A 92 15.47 16.23 -0.40
N TYR A 93 14.15 16.31 -0.49
CA TYR A 93 13.47 17.31 -1.32
C TYR A 93 13.74 18.75 -0.85
N THR A 94 13.70 18.98 0.46
CA THR A 94 13.96 20.31 1.07
C THR A 94 15.44 20.61 1.26
N LYS A 95 16.33 19.65 0.96
CA LYS A 95 17.80 19.74 1.15
C LYS A 95 18.20 20.04 2.61
N ILE A 96 17.38 19.68 3.59
CA ILE A 96 17.65 19.89 5.02
C ILE A 96 18.55 18.75 5.53
N SER A 97 19.71 19.11 6.07
CA SER A 97 20.63 18.13 6.66
C SER A 97 20.01 17.45 7.90
N GLN A 98 19.99 16.13 7.92
CA GLN A 98 19.45 15.32 9.03
C GLN A 98 20.49 14.98 10.12
N ARG A 99 21.64 15.68 10.15
CA ARG A 99 22.70 15.42 11.13
C ARG A 99 22.37 15.93 12.52
N THR A 100 21.65 17.06 12.61
CA THR A 100 21.26 17.65 13.90
C THR A 100 19.90 17.13 14.35
N LEU A 101 19.74 16.96 15.68
CA LEU A 101 18.46 16.55 16.29
C LEU A 101 17.33 17.54 15.97
N VAL A 102 17.63 18.84 16.00
CA VAL A 102 16.65 19.90 15.72
C VAL A 102 16.05 19.76 14.31
N ASN A 103 16.91 19.57 13.31
CA ASN A 103 16.45 19.38 11.92
C ASN A 103 15.62 18.10 11.76
N ARG A 104 15.99 17.03 12.47
CA ARG A 104 15.23 15.77 12.46
C ARG A 104 13.84 15.94 13.09
N ILE A 105 13.73 16.67 14.19
CA ILE A 105 12.45 16.96 14.83
C ILE A 105 11.61 17.86 13.93
N LEU A 106 12.17 18.93 13.39
CA LEU A 106 11.46 19.88 12.54
C LEU A 106 10.89 19.22 11.28
N THR A 107 11.68 18.37 10.59
CA THR A 107 11.22 17.65 9.40
C THR A 107 10.24 16.54 9.71
N SER A 108 10.22 16.01 10.96
CA SER A 108 9.24 15.02 11.42
C SER A 108 7.93 15.65 11.88
N LEU A 109 7.94 16.90 12.31
CA LEU A 109 6.80 17.55 12.94
C LEU A 109 5.62 17.67 11.97
N LEU A 110 5.87 18.08 10.73
CA LEU A 110 4.84 18.22 9.70
C LEU A 110 4.15 16.90 9.36
N PRO A 111 4.86 15.82 9.00
CA PRO A 111 4.24 14.50 8.78
C PRO A 111 3.50 13.99 10.02
N LEU A 112 4.06 14.16 11.19
CA LEU A 112 3.46 13.68 12.45
C LEU A 112 2.16 14.45 12.76
N ALA A 113 2.13 15.77 12.60
CA ALA A 113 0.94 16.59 12.80
C ALA A 113 -0.17 16.22 11.80
N LEU A 114 0.19 15.96 10.54
CA LEU A 114 -0.74 15.53 9.50
C LEU A 114 -1.35 14.16 9.84
N VAL A 115 -0.53 13.18 10.23
CA VAL A 115 -1.00 11.85 10.63
C VAL A 115 -1.86 11.94 11.89
N ALA A 116 -1.46 12.74 12.89
CA ALA A 116 -2.26 12.94 14.10
C ALA A 116 -3.62 13.57 13.80
N GLY A 117 -3.67 14.55 12.90
CA GLY A 117 -4.93 15.16 12.44
C GLY A 117 -5.84 14.18 11.70
N LEU A 118 -5.27 13.36 10.80
CA LEU A 118 -6.02 12.31 10.10
C LEU A 118 -6.55 11.23 11.07
N LEU A 119 -5.74 10.82 12.04
CA LEU A 119 -6.17 9.87 13.06
C LEU A 119 -7.27 10.44 13.95
N TRP A 120 -7.15 11.70 14.36
CA TRP A 120 -8.19 12.37 15.14
C TRP A 120 -9.50 12.42 14.34
N TRP A 121 -9.44 12.84 13.08
CA TRP A 121 -10.61 12.90 12.20
C TRP A 121 -11.24 11.51 11.97
N SER A 122 -10.44 10.48 11.71
CA SER A 122 -10.94 9.12 11.46
C SER A 122 -11.58 8.46 12.68
N ASN A 123 -11.30 8.94 13.89
CA ASN A 123 -11.89 8.43 15.12
C ASN A 123 -13.22 9.11 15.49
N GLN A 124 -13.67 10.13 14.75
CA GLN A 124 -14.92 10.83 15.05
C GLN A 124 -16.12 9.94 14.83
N ASP A 125 -16.16 9.24 13.69
CA ASP A 125 -17.22 8.33 13.32
C ASP A 125 -16.73 7.16 12.45
N ALA A 126 -17.59 6.16 12.23
CA ALA A 126 -17.29 5.00 11.43
C ALA A 126 -17.13 5.35 9.93
N ALA A 127 -17.87 6.34 9.43
CA ALA A 127 -17.82 6.76 8.03
C ALA A 127 -16.46 7.43 7.71
N SER A 128 -15.95 8.27 8.62
CA SER A 128 -14.62 8.89 8.48
C SER A 128 -13.51 7.85 8.46
N PHE A 129 -13.61 6.82 9.30
CA PHE A 129 -12.66 5.71 9.29
C PHE A 129 -12.72 4.94 7.97
N GLU A 130 -13.90 4.60 7.49
CA GLU A 130 -14.09 3.88 6.22
C GLU A 130 -13.55 4.68 5.03
N CYS A 131 -13.79 5.99 5.03
CA CYS A 131 -13.25 6.91 4.04
C CYS A 131 -11.72 6.89 4.02
N LEU A 132 -11.09 7.06 5.17
CA LEU A 132 -9.62 7.02 5.29
C LEU A 132 -9.07 5.67 4.83
N TRP A 133 -9.74 4.56 5.17
CA TRP A 133 -9.33 3.22 4.78
C TRP A 133 -9.40 3.01 3.26
N LYS A 134 -10.44 3.50 2.60
CA LYS A 134 -10.58 3.43 1.14
C LYS A 134 -9.49 4.24 0.42
N TYR A 135 -9.21 5.47 0.86
CA TYR A 135 -8.12 6.26 0.32
C TYR A 135 -6.74 5.63 0.55
N PHE A 136 -6.53 5.07 1.73
CA PHE A 136 -5.29 4.36 2.04
C PHE A 136 -5.10 3.15 1.12
N ALA A 137 -6.12 2.32 0.97
CA ALA A 137 -6.06 1.15 0.11
C ALA A 137 -5.79 1.54 -1.35
N TRP A 138 -6.49 2.54 -1.87
CA TRP A 138 -6.28 3.04 -3.22
C TRP A 138 -4.90 3.66 -3.42
N GLY A 139 -4.45 4.50 -2.49
CA GLY A 139 -3.11 5.10 -2.53
C GLY A 139 -1.99 4.07 -2.53
N ASN A 140 -2.13 3.01 -1.75
CA ASN A 140 -1.18 1.90 -1.72
C ASN A 140 -1.12 1.15 -3.06
N GLN A 141 -2.25 0.97 -3.72
CA GLN A 141 -2.31 0.36 -5.05
C GLN A 141 -1.70 1.26 -6.15
N ILE A 142 -1.88 2.60 -6.06
CA ILE A 142 -1.20 3.55 -6.94
C ILE A 142 0.32 3.43 -6.77
N LEU A 143 0.79 3.38 -5.52
CA LEU A 143 2.21 3.22 -5.23
C LEU A 143 2.76 1.92 -5.82
N SER A 144 2.02 0.82 -5.71
CA SER A 144 2.37 -0.46 -6.32
C SER A 144 2.47 -0.36 -7.85
N ALA A 145 1.46 0.21 -8.51
CA ALA A 145 1.44 0.38 -9.96
C ALA A 145 2.61 1.25 -10.45
N THR A 146 2.86 2.39 -9.80
CA THR A 146 3.96 3.29 -10.17
C THR A 146 5.33 2.66 -9.93
N THR A 147 5.49 1.91 -8.84
CA THR A 147 6.74 1.18 -8.54
C THR A 147 7.01 0.10 -9.57
N LEU A 148 6.00 -0.69 -9.95
CA LEU A 148 6.13 -1.73 -10.98
C LEU A 148 6.53 -1.11 -12.34
N MET A 149 5.93 0.01 -12.73
CA MET A 149 6.28 0.73 -13.94
C MET A 149 7.71 1.30 -13.89
N ALA A 150 8.13 1.87 -12.76
CA ALA A 150 9.51 2.34 -12.56
C ALA A 150 10.53 1.19 -12.61
N CYS A 151 10.23 0.06 -11.97
CA CYS A 151 11.05 -1.15 -12.05
C CYS A 151 11.14 -1.69 -13.49
N THR A 152 10.08 -1.58 -14.27
CA THR A 152 10.08 -1.97 -15.70
C THR A 152 11.11 -1.15 -16.48
N VAL A 153 11.12 0.18 -16.32
CA VAL A 153 12.12 1.05 -16.96
C VAL A 153 13.54 0.68 -16.53
N TRP A 154 13.73 0.42 -15.24
CA TRP A 154 15.04 0.03 -14.71
C TRP A 154 15.52 -1.32 -15.29
N LEU A 155 14.64 -2.35 -15.33
CA LEU A 155 14.97 -3.66 -15.90
C LEU A 155 15.27 -3.57 -17.40
N MET A 156 14.56 -2.71 -18.14
CA MET A 156 14.85 -2.46 -19.55
C MET A 156 16.25 -1.86 -19.76
N ARG A 157 16.67 -0.93 -18.89
CA ARG A 157 18.04 -0.36 -18.90
C ARG A 157 19.10 -1.43 -18.65
N GLN A 158 18.84 -2.34 -17.72
CA GLN A 158 19.73 -3.45 -17.38
C GLN A 158 19.69 -4.61 -18.40
N LYS A 159 18.91 -4.47 -19.49
CA LYS A 159 18.71 -5.53 -20.49
C LYS A 159 18.22 -6.85 -19.89
N MET A 160 17.46 -6.77 -18.77
CA MET A 160 16.89 -7.91 -18.04
C MET A 160 15.43 -8.16 -18.47
N LEU A 161 14.86 -9.25 -17.94
CA LEU A 161 13.48 -9.65 -18.23
C LEU A 161 12.46 -8.68 -17.60
N TYR A 162 12.08 -7.65 -18.32
CA TYR A 162 11.18 -6.58 -17.85
C TYR A 162 9.70 -6.96 -17.83
N TRP A 163 9.30 -8.02 -18.54
CA TRP A 163 7.91 -8.48 -18.59
C TRP A 163 7.34 -8.87 -17.23
N VAL A 164 8.20 -9.34 -16.31
CA VAL A 164 7.82 -9.72 -14.93
C VAL A 164 7.20 -8.56 -14.15
N THR A 165 7.64 -7.34 -14.40
CA THR A 165 7.10 -6.13 -13.74
C THR A 165 6.11 -5.39 -14.64
N LEU A 166 6.26 -5.46 -15.96
CA LEU A 166 5.38 -4.77 -16.91
C LEU A 166 3.96 -5.33 -16.86
N LEU A 167 3.78 -6.65 -16.94
CA LEU A 167 2.45 -7.26 -16.96
C LEU A 167 1.63 -6.95 -15.69
N PRO A 168 2.13 -7.20 -14.46
CA PRO A 168 1.40 -6.79 -13.27
C PRO A 168 1.27 -5.27 -13.15
N GLY A 169 2.21 -4.48 -13.66
CA GLY A 169 2.12 -3.02 -13.70
C GLY A 169 0.96 -2.52 -14.57
N ILE A 170 0.77 -3.09 -15.75
CA ILE A 170 -0.37 -2.81 -16.64
C ILE A 170 -1.69 -3.16 -15.94
N PHE A 171 -1.76 -4.35 -15.36
CA PHE A 171 -2.95 -4.82 -14.65
C PHE A 171 -3.31 -3.90 -13.47
N MET A 172 -2.33 -3.56 -12.63
CA MET A 172 -2.54 -2.67 -11.48
C MET A 172 -2.93 -1.26 -11.91
N THR A 173 -2.32 -0.71 -12.96
CA THR A 173 -2.67 0.61 -13.49
C THR A 173 -4.12 0.63 -13.98
N PHE A 174 -4.55 -0.41 -14.69
CA PHE A 174 -5.92 -0.54 -15.16
C PHE A 174 -6.92 -0.60 -13.99
N ILE A 175 -6.66 -1.43 -12.97
CA ILE A 175 -7.53 -1.58 -11.80
C ILE A 175 -7.65 -0.27 -11.02
N VAL A 176 -6.51 0.38 -10.72
CA VAL A 176 -6.47 1.61 -9.94
C VAL A 176 -7.23 2.74 -10.64
N THR A 177 -7.05 2.85 -11.97
CA THR A 177 -7.72 3.86 -12.77
C THR A 177 -9.22 3.57 -12.88
N THR A 178 -9.59 2.31 -13.12
CA THR A 178 -11.00 1.91 -13.16
C THR A 178 -11.70 2.18 -11.84
N PHE A 179 -11.05 1.85 -10.72
CA PHE A 179 -11.62 2.04 -9.39
C PHE A 179 -11.99 3.49 -9.13
N ILE A 180 -11.09 4.44 -9.38
CA ILE A 180 -11.37 5.86 -9.12
C ILE A 180 -12.42 6.44 -10.07
N LEU A 181 -12.48 5.96 -11.31
CA LEU A 181 -13.47 6.41 -12.28
C LEU A 181 -14.88 5.89 -11.97
N TRP A 182 -14.98 4.65 -11.49
CA TRP A 182 -16.25 4.00 -11.20
C TRP A 182 -16.76 4.26 -9.80
N SER A 183 -15.89 4.46 -8.80
CA SER A 183 -16.28 4.60 -7.39
C SER A 183 -17.31 5.70 -7.18
N ASP A 184 -18.27 5.41 -6.31
CA ASP A 184 -19.42 6.27 -6.05
C ASP A 184 -19.05 7.48 -5.15
N ILE A 185 -19.57 8.65 -5.52
CA ILE A 185 -19.43 9.91 -4.79
C ILE A 185 -20.47 10.02 -3.65
N SER A 186 -21.47 9.14 -3.63
CA SER A 186 -22.68 9.28 -2.81
C SER A 186 -22.47 9.09 -1.30
N HIS A 187 -21.24 8.82 -0.84
CA HIS A 187 -20.97 8.75 0.59
C HIS A 187 -20.89 10.17 1.18
N PRO A 188 -21.83 10.58 2.06
CA PRO A 188 -21.80 11.92 2.65
C PRO A 188 -20.47 12.16 3.37
N GLY A 189 -19.70 13.13 2.92
CA GLY A 189 -18.43 13.53 3.53
C GLY A 189 -17.17 12.88 2.97
N CYS A 190 -17.26 11.95 2.02
CA CYS A 190 -16.09 11.32 1.40
C CYS A 190 -16.29 11.06 -0.10
N PRO A 191 -16.19 12.08 -0.95
CA PRO A 191 -16.22 11.90 -2.41
C PRO A 191 -14.91 11.24 -2.87
N TYR A 192 -14.93 9.94 -3.15
CA TYR A 192 -13.72 9.21 -3.54
C TYR A 192 -13.73 8.63 -4.95
N GLY A 193 -14.59 9.11 -5.82
CA GLY A 193 -14.65 8.66 -7.21
C GLY A 193 -15.39 9.63 -8.11
N PHE A 194 -15.41 9.31 -9.40
CA PHE A 194 -16.09 10.11 -10.43
C PHE A 194 -17.50 9.60 -10.75
N ASN A 195 -17.91 8.48 -10.17
CA ASN A 195 -19.22 7.84 -10.37
C ASN A 195 -19.60 7.65 -11.84
N LEU A 196 -18.64 7.26 -12.67
CA LEU A 196 -18.90 6.99 -14.08
C LEU A 196 -19.53 5.62 -14.29
N PRO A 197 -20.36 5.43 -15.32
CA PRO A 197 -20.83 4.10 -15.71
C PRO A 197 -19.65 3.17 -15.94
N ILE A 198 -19.75 1.93 -15.48
CA ILE A 198 -18.63 0.96 -15.49
C ILE A 198 -18.02 0.74 -16.88
N GLN A 199 -18.83 0.77 -17.93
CA GLN A 199 -18.35 0.62 -19.31
C GLN A 199 -17.49 1.81 -19.74
N THR A 200 -17.91 3.03 -19.40
CA THR A 200 -17.14 4.26 -19.65
C THR A 200 -15.86 4.28 -18.84
N ALA A 201 -15.92 3.84 -17.57
CA ALA A 201 -14.74 3.73 -16.70
C ALA A 201 -13.71 2.75 -17.30
N TYR A 202 -14.14 1.60 -17.81
CA TYR A 202 -13.24 0.63 -18.48
C TYR A 202 -12.58 1.18 -19.75
N THR A 203 -13.32 1.88 -20.59
CA THR A 203 -12.76 2.45 -21.83
C THR A 203 -11.72 3.52 -21.55
N ILE A 204 -12.01 4.43 -20.61
CA ILE A 204 -11.08 5.49 -20.19
C ILE A 204 -9.85 4.87 -19.50
N ALA A 205 -10.07 3.92 -18.59
CA ALA A 205 -8.98 3.24 -17.89
C ALA A 205 -8.06 2.48 -18.86
N ALA A 206 -8.63 1.81 -19.87
CA ALA A 206 -7.85 1.15 -20.90
C ALA A 206 -7.01 2.15 -21.71
N ALA A 207 -7.57 3.28 -22.10
CA ALA A 207 -6.85 4.33 -22.81
C ALA A 207 -5.69 4.91 -22.00
N ILE A 208 -5.91 5.21 -20.72
CA ILE A 208 -4.88 5.71 -19.80
C ILE A 208 -3.78 4.66 -19.60
N THR A 209 -4.17 3.41 -19.36
CA THR A 209 -3.22 2.31 -19.17
C THR A 209 -2.35 2.08 -20.40
N LEU A 210 -2.93 2.10 -21.59
CA LEU A 210 -2.19 2.02 -22.84
C LEU A 210 -1.22 3.19 -22.99
N GLY A 211 -1.67 4.42 -22.73
CA GLY A 211 -0.82 5.61 -22.77
C GLY A 211 0.36 5.51 -21.80
N CYS A 212 0.13 5.10 -20.54
CA CYS A 212 1.17 4.87 -19.55
C CYS A 212 2.15 3.78 -19.98
N THR A 213 1.65 2.69 -20.54
CA THR A 213 2.49 1.56 -21.00
C THR A 213 3.39 1.98 -22.15
N ILE A 214 2.85 2.70 -23.15
CA ILE A 214 3.63 3.22 -24.28
C ILE A 214 4.69 4.21 -23.77
N TRP A 215 4.33 5.10 -22.86
CA TRP A 215 5.26 6.07 -22.29
C TRP A 215 6.43 5.41 -21.54
N VAL A 216 6.13 4.44 -20.69
CA VAL A 216 7.14 3.64 -19.96
C VAL A 216 8.04 2.89 -20.94
N TRP A 217 7.47 2.31 -22.00
CA TRP A 217 8.25 1.60 -23.00
C TRP A 217 9.15 2.51 -23.83
N CYS A 218 8.67 3.69 -24.24
CA CYS A 218 9.47 4.68 -24.95
C CYS A 218 10.65 5.18 -24.10
N ILE A 219 10.42 5.47 -22.81
CA ILE A 219 11.47 5.89 -21.88
C ILE A 219 12.49 4.76 -21.69
N GLY A 220 12.03 3.54 -21.47
CA GLY A 220 12.89 2.38 -21.28
C GLY A 220 13.81 2.13 -22.46
N ARG A 221 13.27 2.18 -23.69
CA ARG A 221 14.06 2.03 -24.93
C ARG A 221 15.05 3.16 -25.18
N LYS A 222 14.64 4.41 -24.97
CA LYS A 222 15.51 5.57 -25.14
C LYS A 222 16.74 5.48 -24.25
N ASN A 223 16.55 5.08 -23.01
CA ASN A 223 17.63 4.98 -22.03
C ASN A 223 18.52 3.75 -22.24
N ALA A 224 17.98 2.64 -22.74
CA ALA A 224 18.75 1.46 -23.09
C ALA A 224 19.72 1.69 -24.27
N ASN A 225 19.40 2.65 -25.15
CA ASN A 225 20.24 3.03 -26.29
C ASN A 225 21.32 4.06 -25.97
N LEU A 226 21.27 4.73 -24.81
CA LEU A 226 22.26 5.72 -24.37
C LEU A 226 23.42 5.11 -23.59
N GLU A 227 23.26 3.88 -23.09
CA GLU A 227 24.26 3.17 -22.28
C GLU A 227 24.93 2.00 -23.05
N GLY A 228 24.65 1.83 -24.34
CA GLY A 228 25.26 0.86 -25.24
C GLY A 228 26.13 1.52 -26.28
#